data_baf23e4a5d1d946d27e4a552180ed12c
#
_entry.id   baf23e4a5d1d946d27e4a552180ed12c
#
_cell.length_a   1.000
_cell.length_b   1.000
_cell.length_c   1.000
_cell.angle_alpha   90.00
_cell.angle_beta   90.00
_cell.angle_gamma   90.00
#
_symmetry.space_group_name_H-M   'P 1'
#
loop_
_entity.id
_entity.type
_entity.pdbx_description
1 polymer ?
#
loop_
_entity_poly.entity_id
_entity_poly.type
_entity_poly.pdbx_seq_one_letter_code
_entity_poly.pdbx_strand_id
1 'polypeptide(L)'
;VWNGLQRLEVVSVTLDQGRDEPQLVFESMNSTGLDLETSDLVRNYMLMGCPMVEQNTLYVDYWLPMERVLGNLSFDAFLHDWMVVTLKKPVTKGRAMYTEFKRFAADSSLPRMERTRGLLENMLEYAGYYAVIKGVAAAGSGDMSVDRRLESIQDLDSTVTDPLVMYMFAAWKHHRINRDGLLRMLADLESYLFRRM
;
A
#
# COMPACT_ATOMS: atom_id res chain seq x y z
N VAL A 1 15.75 23.99 -21.20
CA VAL A 1 16.20 22.73 -20.55
C VAL A 1 17.68 22.81 -20.22
N TRP A 2 18.61 23.13 -21.16
CA TRP A 2 20.06 23.15 -20.95
C TRP A 2 20.50 24.16 -19.87
N ASN A 3 19.96 25.38 -19.88
CA ASN A 3 20.25 26.40 -18.86
C ASN A 3 19.73 26.03 -17.44
N GLY A 4 18.75 25.15 -17.35
CA GLY A 4 18.29 24.62 -16.07
C GLY A 4 19.22 23.56 -15.49
N LEU A 5 19.75 22.68 -16.37
CA LEU A 5 20.75 21.68 -15.99
C LEU A 5 22.05 22.30 -15.44
N GLN A 6 22.48 23.44 -15.98
CA GLN A 6 23.67 24.15 -15.52
C GLN A 6 23.51 24.86 -14.15
N ARG A 7 22.27 24.95 -13.65
CA ARG A 7 21.92 25.55 -12.35
C ARG A 7 21.56 24.50 -11.30
N LEU A 8 21.70 23.20 -11.62
CA LEU A 8 21.51 22.14 -10.67
C LEU A 8 22.60 22.15 -9.61
N GLU A 9 22.20 22.39 -8.37
CA GLU A 9 23.06 22.21 -7.20
C GLU A 9 22.80 20.82 -6.62
N VAL A 10 23.85 20.05 -6.40
CA VAL A 10 23.79 18.70 -5.83
C VAL A 10 24.52 18.71 -4.50
N VAL A 11 23.83 18.29 -3.46
CA VAL A 11 24.42 18.06 -2.14
C VAL A 11 24.72 16.57 -2.00
N SER A 12 25.99 16.22 -1.81
CA SER A 12 26.41 14.86 -1.50
C SER A 12 26.65 14.73 0.01
N VAL A 13 25.93 13.82 0.64
CA VAL A 13 26.08 13.52 2.06
C VAL A 13 26.70 12.13 2.19
N THR A 14 27.89 12.06 2.79
CA THR A 14 28.55 10.79 3.10
C THR A 14 28.16 10.37 4.51
N LEU A 15 27.67 9.14 4.66
CA LEU A 15 27.27 8.58 5.94
C LEU A 15 28.36 7.66 6.49
N ASP A 16 28.66 7.78 7.78
CA ASP A 16 29.60 6.90 8.46
C ASP A 16 28.91 5.59 8.85
N GLN A 17 29.39 4.47 8.32
CA GLN A 17 28.87 3.14 8.65
C GLN A 17 28.95 2.87 10.16
N GLY A 18 27.81 2.60 10.79
CA GLY A 18 27.70 2.28 12.22
C GLY A 18 27.57 3.49 13.16
N ARG A 19 27.65 4.73 12.64
CA ARG A 19 27.40 5.97 13.39
C ARG A 19 26.11 6.66 12.96
N ASP A 20 25.90 6.73 11.66
CA ASP A 20 24.74 7.40 11.09
C ASP A 20 23.64 6.39 10.75
N GLU A 21 22.41 6.75 11.04
CA GLU A 21 21.24 6.01 10.59
C GLU A 21 20.74 6.61 9.25
N PRO A 22 20.96 5.94 8.10
CA PRO A 22 20.59 6.45 6.78
C PRO A 22 19.13 6.89 6.72
N GLN A 23 18.26 6.17 7.41
CA GLN A 23 16.83 6.45 7.47
C GLN A 23 16.52 7.80 8.14
N LEU A 24 17.18 8.12 9.25
CA LEU A 24 16.98 9.40 9.96
C LEU A 24 17.51 10.57 9.14
N VAL A 25 18.66 10.40 8.48
CA VAL A 25 19.22 11.43 7.60
C VAL A 25 18.28 11.69 6.43
N PHE A 26 17.78 10.63 5.79
CA PHE A 26 16.81 10.74 4.71
C PHE A 26 15.51 11.44 5.14
N GLU A 27 14.96 11.07 6.29
CA GLU A 27 13.74 11.69 6.84
C GLU A 27 13.97 13.19 7.19
N SER A 28 15.15 13.54 7.71
CA SER A 28 15.47 14.92 8.06
C SER A 28 15.66 15.80 6.83
N MET A 29 16.32 15.31 5.79
CA MET A 29 16.50 16.02 4.53
C MET A 29 15.17 16.26 3.81
N ASN A 30 14.25 15.30 3.85
CA ASN A 30 12.92 15.43 3.26
C ASN A 30 12.00 16.40 4.03
N SER A 31 12.31 16.70 5.29
CA SER A 31 11.52 17.68 6.06
C SER A 31 11.72 19.13 5.60
N THR A 32 12.73 19.40 4.78
CA THR A 32 13.11 20.74 4.31
C THR A 32 12.84 20.97 2.81
N GLY A 33 12.36 19.95 2.08
CA GLY A 33 12.11 19.98 0.62
C GLY A 33 10.64 19.79 0.25
N LEU A 34 10.40 19.34 -0.98
CA LEU A 34 9.08 18.83 -1.39
C LEU A 34 8.79 17.57 -0.60
N ASP A 35 7.63 17.54 0.07
CA ASP A 35 7.21 16.36 0.82
C ASP A 35 7.09 15.15 -0.13
N LEU A 36 7.79 14.08 0.20
CA LEU A 36 7.62 12.79 -0.47
C LEU A 36 6.25 12.22 -0.17
N GLU A 37 5.71 11.47 -1.13
CA GLU A 37 4.52 10.66 -0.88
C GLU A 37 4.77 9.64 0.24
N THR A 38 3.72 9.28 0.96
CA THR A 38 3.86 8.34 2.09
C THR A 38 4.36 6.98 1.62
N SER A 39 3.98 6.56 0.42
CA SER A 39 4.46 5.34 -0.24
C SER A 39 5.97 5.35 -0.45
N ASP A 40 6.56 6.48 -0.83
CA ASP A 40 8.01 6.61 -0.96
C ASP A 40 8.74 6.47 0.38
N LEU A 41 8.18 7.07 1.43
CA LEU A 41 8.72 6.94 2.79
C LEU A 41 8.67 5.49 3.27
N VAL A 42 7.55 4.80 3.02
CA VAL A 42 7.37 3.37 3.37
C VAL A 42 8.34 2.50 2.58
N ARG A 43 8.47 2.70 1.26
CA ARG A 43 9.43 1.98 0.43
C ARG A 43 10.84 2.10 0.98
N ASN A 44 11.27 3.33 1.24
CA ASN A 44 12.60 3.58 1.75
C ASN A 44 12.82 2.95 3.12
N TYR A 45 11.84 3.05 4.03
CA TYR A 45 11.92 2.39 5.34
C TYR A 45 12.09 0.86 5.21
N MET A 46 11.34 0.23 4.30
CA MET A 46 11.40 -1.21 4.08
C MET A 46 12.74 -1.66 3.49
N LEU A 47 13.26 -0.92 2.51
CA LEU A 47 14.44 -1.32 1.73
C LEU A 47 15.76 -0.87 2.37
N MET A 48 15.87 0.35 2.89
CA MET A 48 17.14 0.92 3.37
C MET A 48 17.77 0.16 4.55
N GLY A 49 17.01 -0.65 5.27
CA GLY A 49 17.55 -1.47 6.37
C GLY A 49 18.10 -2.83 5.96
N CYS A 50 18.12 -3.13 4.65
CA CYS A 50 18.55 -4.42 4.12
C CYS A 50 19.90 -4.28 3.39
N PRO A 51 20.72 -5.34 3.29
CA PRO A 51 21.91 -5.35 2.45
C PRO A 51 21.58 -5.00 0.97
N MET A 52 22.49 -4.30 0.28
CA MET A 52 22.23 -3.75 -1.07
C MET A 52 21.72 -4.79 -2.08
N VAL A 53 22.27 -6.01 -2.08
CA VAL A 53 21.85 -7.09 -2.97
C VAL A 53 20.38 -7.47 -2.70
N GLU A 54 20.01 -7.53 -1.43
CA GLU A 54 18.67 -7.87 -0.99
C GLU A 54 17.67 -6.75 -1.23
N GLN A 55 18.10 -5.47 -1.12
CA GLN A 55 17.25 -4.32 -1.47
C GLN A 55 16.74 -4.42 -2.91
N ASN A 56 17.63 -4.72 -3.86
CA ASN A 56 17.26 -4.86 -5.26
C ASN A 56 16.30 -6.03 -5.47
N THR A 57 16.53 -7.17 -4.83
CA THR A 57 15.65 -8.33 -4.89
C THR A 57 14.26 -8.00 -4.34
N LEU A 58 14.18 -7.40 -3.17
CA LEU A 58 12.90 -7.00 -2.56
C LEU A 58 12.14 -5.98 -3.42
N TYR A 59 12.86 -5.04 -4.03
CA TYR A 59 12.26 -4.06 -4.94
C TYR A 59 11.68 -4.75 -6.20
N VAL A 60 12.50 -5.57 -6.86
CA VAL A 60 12.11 -6.22 -8.14
C VAL A 60 11.02 -7.27 -7.94
N ASP A 61 11.09 -8.04 -6.85
CA ASP A 61 10.18 -9.17 -6.62
C ASP A 61 8.84 -8.74 -6.00
N TYR A 62 8.81 -7.64 -5.26
CA TYR A 62 7.61 -7.21 -4.52
C TYR A 62 7.15 -5.80 -4.84
N TRP A 63 8.02 -4.79 -4.70
CA TRP A 63 7.59 -3.39 -4.83
C TRP A 63 7.21 -3.03 -6.26
N LEU A 64 8.07 -3.34 -7.21
CA LEU A 64 7.81 -3.09 -8.64
C LEU A 64 6.56 -3.83 -9.16
N PRO A 65 6.28 -5.09 -8.79
CA PRO A 65 5.00 -5.72 -9.08
C PRO A 65 3.80 -4.99 -8.49
N MET A 66 3.88 -4.46 -7.26
CA MET A 66 2.81 -3.64 -6.69
C MET A 66 2.55 -2.37 -7.52
N GLU A 67 3.61 -1.64 -7.90
CA GLU A 67 3.49 -0.46 -8.76
C GLU A 67 2.81 -0.81 -10.11
N ARG A 68 3.16 -1.95 -10.70
CA ARG A 68 2.58 -2.43 -11.97
C ARG A 68 1.12 -2.81 -11.83
N VAL A 69 0.76 -3.51 -10.75
CA VAL A 69 -0.61 -3.97 -10.49
C VAL A 69 -1.53 -2.79 -10.18
N LEU A 70 -1.05 -1.81 -9.42
CA LEU A 70 -1.80 -0.59 -9.09
C LEU A 70 -1.93 0.35 -10.30
N GLY A 71 -0.93 0.36 -11.20
CA GLY A 71 -0.95 1.17 -12.42
C GLY A 71 -1.15 2.67 -12.13
N ASN A 72 -2.27 3.22 -12.54
CA ASN A 72 -2.61 4.64 -12.35
C ASN A 72 -3.33 4.92 -11.02
N LEU A 73 -3.56 3.91 -10.18
CA LEU A 73 -4.15 4.11 -8.86
C LEU A 73 -3.14 4.76 -7.91
N SER A 74 -3.64 5.55 -6.97
CA SER A 74 -2.80 6.13 -5.94
C SER A 74 -2.24 5.04 -5.00
N PHE A 75 -0.93 4.90 -4.95
CA PHE A 75 -0.26 3.98 -4.03
C PHE A 75 -0.51 4.37 -2.56
N ASP A 76 -0.55 5.66 -2.27
CA ASP A 76 -0.86 6.18 -0.93
C ASP A 76 -2.29 5.83 -0.49
N ALA A 77 -3.26 5.85 -1.41
CA ALA A 77 -4.63 5.43 -1.11
C ALA A 77 -4.70 3.92 -0.82
N PHE A 78 -4.06 3.10 -1.66
CA PHE A 78 -3.92 1.67 -1.40
C PHE A 78 -3.27 1.40 -0.04
N LEU A 79 -2.15 2.05 0.24
CA LEU A 79 -1.39 1.87 1.48
C LEU A 79 -2.23 2.24 2.71
N HIS A 80 -2.99 3.34 2.62
CA HIS A 80 -3.93 3.73 3.67
C HIS A 80 -4.96 2.63 3.94
N ASP A 81 -5.60 2.13 2.89
CA ASP A 81 -6.67 1.14 3.02
C ASP A 81 -6.14 -0.21 3.51
N TRP A 82 -4.95 -0.61 3.04
CA TRP A 82 -4.23 -1.77 3.54
C TRP A 82 -3.91 -1.64 5.05
N MET A 83 -3.44 -0.47 5.49
CA MET A 83 -3.16 -0.19 6.90
C MET A 83 -4.43 -0.29 7.76
N VAL A 84 -5.56 0.26 7.29
CA VAL A 84 -6.85 0.17 7.99
C VAL A 84 -7.28 -1.28 8.14
N VAL A 85 -7.17 -2.09 7.08
CA VAL A 85 -7.51 -3.52 7.10
C VAL A 85 -6.60 -4.30 8.05
N THR A 86 -5.30 -4.03 8.01
CA THR A 86 -4.28 -4.75 8.78
C THR A 86 -4.36 -4.42 10.27
N LEU A 87 -4.49 -3.14 10.60
CA LEU A 87 -4.55 -2.67 11.99
C LEU A 87 -5.96 -2.76 12.60
N LYS A 88 -7.00 -2.95 11.77
CA LYS A 88 -8.43 -2.98 12.17
C LYS A 88 -8.85 -1.75 12.97
N LYS A 89 -8.35 -0.59 12.61
CA LYS A 89 -8.66 0.71 13.21
C LYS A 89 -8.51 1.83 12.19
N PRO A 90 -9.13 3.01 12.44
CA PRO A 90 -8.90 4.18 11.61
C PRO A 90 -7.42 4.57 11.58
N VAL A 91 -6.93 4.98 10.41
CA VAL A 91 -5.57 5.46 10.18
C VAL A 91 -5.65 6.87 9.60
N THR A 92 -4.88 7.81 10.14
CA THR A 92 -4.80 9.17 9.63
C THR A 92 -3.83 9.21 8.44
N LYS A 93 -4.23 9.82 7.32
CA LYS A 93 -3.41 9.92 6.10
C LYS A 93 -2.14 10.76 6.31
N GLY A 94 -1.22 10.66 5.37
CA GLY A 94 0.02 11.43 5.32
C GLY A 94 1.05 10.98 6.35
N ARG A 95 1.80 11.92 6.91
CA ARG A 95 2.94 11.65 7.81
C ARG A 95 2.57 10.85 9.07
N ALA A 96 1.34 11.00 9.56
CA ALA A 96 0.83 10.19 10.67
C ALA A 96 0.72 8.71 10.30
N MET A 97 0.28 8.39 9.06
CA MET A 97 0.23 7.03 8.54
C MET A 97 1.63 6.41 8.50
N TYR A 98 2.64 7.14 8.02
CA TYR A 98 4.01 6.67 8.01
C TYR A 98 4.55 6.35 9.41
N THR A 99 4.29 7.23 10.38
CA THR A 99 4.69 7.00 11.78
C THR A 99 4.05 5.72 12.35
N GLU A 100 2.78 5.51 12.03
CA GLU A 100 2.04 4.33 12.45
C GLU A 100 2.54 3.06 11.76
N PHE A 101 2.85 3.15 10.46
CA PHE A 101 3.47 2.07 9.71
C PHE A 101 4.81 1.65 10.31
N LYS A 102 5.70 2.60 10.65
CA LYS A 102 6.99 2.29 11.28
C LYS A 102 6.80 1.53 12.59
N ARG A 103 5.86 1.98 13.43
CA ARG A 103 5.56 1.32 14.70
C ARG A 103 5.06 -0.11 14.48
N PHE A 104 4.13 -0.31 13.56
CA PHE A 104 3.60 -1.61 13.19
C PHE A 104 4.69 -2.53 12.61
N ALA A 105 5.48 -2.02 11.68
CA ALA A 105 6.56 -2.78 11.05
C ALA A 105 7.71 -3.11 12.01
N ALA A 106 7.90 -2.36 13.10
CA ALA A 106 8.89 -2.64 14.13
C ALA A 106 8.40 -3.67 15.17
N ASP A 107 7.09 -3.80 15.34
CA ASP A 107 6.45 -4.68 16.35
C ASP A 107 6.42 -6.14 15.88
N SER A 108 7.58 -6.79 15.95
CA SER A 108 7.71 -8.22 15.64
C SER A 108 9.00 -8.78 16.22
N SER A 109 8.94 -10.01 16.71
CA SER A 109 10.10 -10.78 17.18
C SER A 109 10.93 -11.40 16.06
N LEU A 110 10.44 -11.33 14.80
CA LEU A 110 11.13 -11.90 13.65
C LEU A 110 12.35 -11.07 13.26
N PRO A 111 13.40 -11.68 12.70
CA PRO A 111 14.51 -10.99 12.08
C PRO A 111 14.02 -9.98 11.05
N ARG A 112 14.66 -8.81 10.96
CA ARG A 112 14.23 -7.70 10.11
C ARG A 112 13.93 -8.14 8.68
N MET A 113 14.78 -8.96 8.09
CA MET A 113 14.65 -9.40 6.70
C MET A 113 13.41 -10.26 6.47
N GLU A 114 13.16 -11.24 7.33
CA GLU A 114 11.99 -12.11 7.24
C GLU A 114 10.70 -11.30 7.42
N ARG A 115 10.70 -10.38 8.37
CA ARG A 115 9.59 -9.47 8.61
C ARG A 115 9.32 -8.57 7.41
N THR A 116 10.36 -7.95 6.84
CA THR A 116 10.26 -7.08 5.66
C THR A 116 9.67 -7.86 4.48
N ARG A 117 10.18 -9.07 4.23
CA ARG A 117 9.66 -9.93 3.16
C ARG A 117 8.20 -10.29 3.38
N GLY A 118 7.84 -10.76 4.57
CA GLY A 118 6.45 -11.11 4.87
C GLY A 118 5.47 -9.94 4.76
N LEU A 119 5.89 -8.72 5.13
CA LEU A 119 5.09 -7.52 4.93
C LEU A 119 4.92 -7.19 3.45
N LEU A 120 6.00 -7.25 2.66
CA LEU A 120 5.95 -6.98 1.22
C LEU A 120 5.11 -8.03 0.47
N GLU A 121 5.21 -9.31 0.83
CA GLU A 121 4.35 -10.38 0.29
C GLU A 121 2.87 -10.10 0.56
N ASN A 122 2.54 -9.76 1.79
CA ASN A 122 1.16 -9.42 2.15
C ASN A 122 0.67 -8.16 1.43
N MET A 123 1.49 -7.10 1.35
CA MET A 123 1.15 -5.89 0.61
C MET A 123 0.90 -6.19 -0.87
N LEU A 124 1.74 -7.01 -1.51
CA LEU A 124 1.58 -7.39 -2.92
C LEU A 124 0.28 -8.16 -3.16
N GLU A 125 -0.05 -9.10 -2.28
CA GLU A 125 -1.31 -9.83 -2.32
C GLU A 125 -2.51 -8.86 -2.25
N TYR A 126 -2.50 -7.94 -1.29
CA TYR A 126 -3.57 -6.95 -1.12
C TYR A 126 -3.61 -5.90 -2.23
N ALA A 127 -2.47 -5.55 -2.84
CA ALA A 127 -2.43 -4.69 -4.03
C ALA A 127 -3.18 -5.34 -5.19
N GLY A 128 -3.04 -6.67 -5.37
CA GLY A 128 -3.82 -7.43 -6.32
C GLY A 128 -5.33 -7.37 -6.04
N TYR A 129 -5.73 -7.51 -4.78
CA TYR A 129 -7.13 -7.37 -4.39
C TYR A 129 -7.66 -5.96 -4.62
N TYR A 130 -6.88 -4.95 -4.27
CA TYR A 130 -7.24 -3.55 -4.48
C TYR A 130 -7.43 -3.22 -5.96
N ALA A 131 -6.55 -3.71 -6.83
CA ALA A 131 -6.66 -3.53 -8.28
C ALA A 131 -7.94 -4.16 -8.84
N VAL A 132 -8.36 -5.33 -8.34
CA VAL A 132 -9.64 -5.96 -8.71
C VAL A 132 -10.80 -5.09 -8.23
N ILE A 133 -10.79 -4.67 -6.97
CA ILE A 133 -11.84 -3.85 -6.36
C ILE A 133 -12.00 -2.51 -7.10
N LYS A 134 -10.90 -1.95 -7.59
CA LYS A 134 -10.89 -0.69 -8.36
C LYS A 134 -11.11 -0.90 -9.88
N GLY A 135 -11.37 -2.12 -10.32
CA GLY A 135 -11.68 -2.41 -11.73
C GLY A 135 -10.52 -2.23 -12.70
N VAL A 136 -9.27 -2.16 -12.23
CA VAL A 136 -8.09 -2.00 -13.10
C VAL A 136 -7.40 -3.33 -13.40
N ALA A 137 -7.69 -4.39 -12.65
CA ALA A 137 -7.14 -5.72 -12.91
C ALA A 137 -7.84 -6.37 -14.09
N ALA A 138 -7.11 -6.62 -15.18
CA ALA A 138 -7.64 -7.18 -16.42
C ALA A 138 -8.32 -8.56 -16.25
N ALA A 139 -7.87 -9.37 -15.28
CA ALA A 139 -8.43 -10.70 -15.00
C ALA A 139 -9.68 -10.67 -14.09
N GLY A 140 -10.02 -9.50 -13.52
CA GLY A 140 -11.11 -9.39 -12.54
C GLY A 140 -10.91 -10.25 -11.31
N SER A 141 -12.00 -10.58 -10.61
CA SER A 141 -11.99 -11.44 -9.42
C SER A 141 -11.90 -12.95 -9.75
N GLY A 142 -12.16 -13.33 -10.97
CA GLY A 142 -12.39 -14.71 -11.41
C GLY A 142 -13.84 -15.20 -11.25
N ASP A 143 -14.76 -14.31 -10.83
CA ASP A 143 -16.20 -14.57 -10.73
C ASP A 143 -16.99 -13.36 -11.23
N MET A 144 -17.67 -13.52 -12.36
CA MET A 144 -18.43 -12.44 -13.00
C MET A 144 -19.52 -11.83 -12.10
N SER A 145 -20.08 -12.59 -11.17
CA SER A 145 -21.12 -12.07 -10.27
C SER A 145 -20.49 -11.17 -9.19
N VAL A 146 -19.29 -11.51 -8.74
CA VAL A 146 -18.52 -10.69 -7.82
C VAL A 146 -18.06 -9.40 -8.54
N ASP A 147 -17.54 -9.53 -9.76
CA ASP A 147 -17.08 -8.38 -10.55
C ASP A 147 -18.20 -7.36 -10.77
N ARG A 148 -19.38 -7.81 -11.22
CA ARG A 148 -20.55 -6.93 -11.39
C ARG A 148 -20.97 -6.22 -10.08
N ARG A 149 -20.86 -6.92 -8.96
CA ARG A 149 -21.22 -6.33 -7.67
C ARG A 149 -20.19 -5.28 -7.22
N LEU A 150 -18.91 -5.53 -7.49
CA LEU A 150 -17.84 -4.56 -7.23
C LEU A 150 -18.02 -3.32 -8.13
N GLU A 151 -18.32 -3.49 -9.41
CA GLU A 151 -18.65 -2.39 -10.32
C GLU A 151 -19.81 -1.53 -9.80
N SER A 152 -20.92 -2.15 -9.38
CA SER A 152 -22.06 -1.41 -8.80
C SER A 152 -21.69 -0.59 -7.56
N ILE A 153 -20.79 -1.09 -6.71
CA ILE A 153 -20.30 -0.35 -5.53
C ILE A 153 -19.39 0.81 -5.96
N GLN A 154 -18.55 0.62 -6.99
CA GLN A 154 -17.68 1.67 -7.52
C GLN A 154 -18.48 2.82 -8.13
N ASP A 155 -19.58 2.52 -8.83
CA ASP A 155 -20.48 3.53 -9.43
C ASP A 155 -21.09 4.48 -8.38
N LEU A 156 -21.12 4.06 -7.10
CA LEU A 156 -21.56 4.91 -5.99
C LEU A 156 -20.46 5.88 -5.48
N ASP A 157 -19.28 5.88 -6.07
CA ASP A 157 -18.14 6.77 -5.82
C ASP A 157 -17.79 6.96 -4.32
N SER A 158 -17.91 5.89 -3.54
CA SER A 158 -17.64 5.90 -2.09
C SER A 158 -16.31 5.23 -1.77
N THR A 159 -15.26 6.04 -1.59
CA THR A 159 -13.92 5.53 -1.20
C THR A 159 -13.82 5.13 0.28
N VAL A 160 -14.75 5.58 1.12
CA VAL A 160 -14.76 5.26 2.56
C VAL A 160 -14.96 3.77 2.82
N THR A 161 -15.59 3.07 1.89
CA THR A 161 -15.87 1.64 1.99
C THR A 161 -14.77 0.74 1.45
N ASP A 162 -13.77 1.29 0.77
CA ASP A 162 -12.68 0.52 0.16
C ASP A 162 -11.98 -0.44 1.13
N PRO A 163 -11.61 -0.04 2.37
CA PRO A 163 -11.01 -0.95 3.33
C PRO A 163 -11.94 -2.11 3.70
N LEU A 164 -13.24 -1.85 3.85
CA LEU A 164 -14.22 -2.88 4.17
C LEU A 164 -14.38 -3.88 3.02
N VAL A 165 -14.51 -3.38 1.78
CA VAL A 165 -14.61 -4.23 0.59
C VAL A 165 -13.33 -5.07 0.44
N MET A 166 -12.16 -4.47 0.65
CA MET A 166 -10.87 -5.17 0.60
C MET A 166 -10.78 -6.27 1.67
N TYR A 167 -11.25 -6.00 2.89
CA TYR A 167 -11.30 -7.01 3.96
C TYR A 167 -12.23 -8.18 3.61
N MET A 168 -13.44 -7.90 3.08
CA MET A 168 -14.40 -8.93 2.66
C MET A 168 -13.84 -9.76 1.49
N PHE A 169 -13.23 -9.10 0.51
CA PHE A 169 -12.61 -9.76 -0.64
C PHE A 169 -11.46 -10.68 -0.22
N ALA A 170 -10.55 -10.20 0.64
CA ALA A 170 -9.48 -11.01 1.22
C ALA A 170 -10.03 -12.20 2.02
N ALA A 171 -11.10 -12.01 2.80
CA ALA A 171 -11.73 -13.10 3.53
C ALA A 171 -12.29 -14.19 2.61
N TRP A 172 -12.81 -13.82 1.45
CA TRP A 172 -13.23 -14.77 0.43
C TRP A 172 -12.06 -15.50 -0.23
N LYS A 173 -11.03 -14.77 -0.65
CA LYS A 173 -9.82 -15.36 -1.26
C LYS A 173 -9.10 -16.32 -0.30
N HIS A 174 -9.12 -16.03 0.98
CA HIS A 174 -8.56 -16.90 2.03
C HIS A 174 -9.55 -17.97 2.53
N HIS A 175 -10.66 -18.20 1.81
CA HIS A 175 -11.69 -19.21 2.14
C HIS A 175 -12.31 -19.07 3.54
N ARG A 176 -12.23 -17.89 4.17
CA ARG A 176 -12.86 -17.60 5.46
C ARG A 176 -14.37 -17.36 5.32
N ILE A 177 -14.81 -16.91 4.16
CA ILE A 177 -16.21 -16.84 3.74
C ILE A 177 -16.37 -17.50 2.38
N ASN A 178 -17.55 -18.04 2.11
CA ASN A 178 -17.85 -18.59 0.79
C ASN A 178 -18.33 -17.49 -0.16
N ARG A 179 -18.42 -17.83 -1.45
CA ARG A 179 -18.87 -16.94 -2.52
C ARG A 179 -20.22 -16.26 -2.23
N ASP A 180 -21.21 -17.04 -1.79
CA ASP A 180 -22.56 -16.53 -1.55
C ASP A 180 -22.60 -15.61 -0.33
N GLY A 181 -21.75 -15.85 0.66
CA GLY A 181 -21.53 -14.95 1.79
C GLY A 181 -20.96 -13.60 1.33
N LEU A 182 -19.93 -13.61 0.49
CA LEU A 182 -19.36 -12.38 -0.08
C LEU A 182 -20.43 -11.60 -0.86
N LEU A 183 -21.16 -12.26 -1.78
CA LEU A 183 -22.17 -11.60 -2.60
C LEU A 183 -23.28 -10.97 -1.76
N ARG A 184 -23.72 -11.62 -0.68
CA ARG A 184 -24.69 -11.04 0.27
C ARG A 184 -24.12 -9.80 0.97
N MET A 185 -22.91 -9.88 1.51
CA MET A 185 -22.27 -8.75 2.21
C MET A 185 -22.09 -7.55 1.28
N LEU A 186 -21.65 -7.77 0.02
CA LEU A 186 -21.52 -6.71 -0.98
C LEU A 186 -22.89 -6.11 -1.34
N ALA A 187 -23.94 -6.93 -1.47
CA ALA A 187 -25.31 -6.45 -1.74
C ALA A 187 -25.87 -5.60 -0.59
N ASP A 188 -25.62 -6.01 0.65
CA ASP A 188 -26.03 -5.25 1.83
C ASP A 188 -25.31 -3.91 1.91
N LEU A 189 -24.02 -3.90 1.60
CA LEU A 189 -23.21 -2.67 1.55
C LEU A 189 -23.70 -1.71 0.45
N GLU A 190 -23.92 -2.21 -0.78
CA GLU A 190 -24.48 -1.44 -1.88
C GLU A 190 -25.83 -0.81 -1.51
N SER A 191 -26.74 -1.61 -0.95
CA SER A 191 -28.05 -1.15 -0.48
C SER A 191 -27.94 -0.08 0.63
N TYR A 192 -26.96 -0.21 1.51
CA TYR A 192 -26.69 0.78 2.56
C TYR A 192 -26.19 2.11 1.97
N LEU A 193 -25.23 2.04 1.05
CA LEU A 193 -24.67 3.22 0.38
C LEU A 193 -25.76 3.95 -0.41
N PHE A 194 -26.51 3.23 -1.24
CA PHE A 194 -27.58 3.80 -2.07
C PHE A 194 -28.66 4.53 -1.27
N ARG A 195 -28.93 4.10 -0.04
CA ARG A 195 -29.92 4.76 0.84
C ARG A 195 -29.39 6.02 1.52
N ARG A 196 -28.09 6.27 1.48
CA ARG A 196 -27.46 7.42 2.13
C ARG A 196 -27.03 8.52 1.16
N MET A 197 -27.10 8.28 -0.14
CA MET A 197 -26.96 9.28 -1.19
C MET A 197 -28.25 10.03 -1.39
#